data_b3224d556bca470b626aa5014d653a06
#
_entry.id   b3224d556bca470b626aa5014d653a06
#
_cell.length_a   1.000
_cell.length_b   1.000
_cell.length_c   1.000
_cell.angle_alpha   90.00
_cell.angle_beta   90.00
_cell.angle_gamma   90.00
#
_symmetry.space_group_name_H-M   'P 1'
#
loop_
_entity.id
_entity.type
_entity.pdbx_description
1 polymer ?
#
loop_
_entity_poly.entity_id
_entity_poly.type
_entity_poly.pdbx_seq_one_letter_code
_entity_poly.pdbx_strand_id
1 'polypeptide(L)'
;MSKKALLMILDGWGIGDQGKDDVIFNTPTPYWDSLLATYPHSELQASGENVGLPDGQMGNSEVGHLNIGAGRIVYQDLVKINRACADGSILKNKEIVSAFSYAKENGKNIHFMGLTSNGGVHSSFDHLFKLCDISKEYGIENTFIHCFMDGRDTDPKSGKGFIEQLTAHCEKSAGKIASIVGRFYAMDRDKRWERVKVAYDLLVNGEGKVATDMVQAMQESYDEGVTDEFIKPIVNGGFDGTIKEGDVVIFFNYRNDRAKELTVVLTQQDMPEQGMQTIPGLQFYCMTPYDASFKGVHILFDKENVQNTLGEYLAANGKTQLHIAETEKYAHVTFFFNGGRETPYDAEERILVPSPKVATYDLKPEMSAYEVKDKLVEAIKTQKFDFIVVNYANGDMVGHTGIYEAIEKAVKAIDECVKDTVEAAKANDYEVIIIAAHGNADHALNEDGTPNTAHSLNPVPFVYVTANKDAKVENGVLADVAPSILHILGMEQPAEMTGKDLIK
;
A
#
# COMPACT_ATOMS: atom_id res chain seq x y z
N MET A 1 -21.93 -26.84 19.25
CA MET A 1 -20.51 -27.14 18.96
C MET A 1 -20.01 -26.10 17.98
N SER A 2 -18.90 -25.45 18.26
CA SER A 2 -18.25 -24.54 17.31
C SER A 2 -17.80 -25.35 16.10
N LYS A 3 -18.05 -24.83 14.89
CA LYS A 3 -17.62 -25.48 13.65
C LYS A 3 -16.20 -25.09 13.34
N LYS A 4 -15.56 -25.86 12.47
CA LYS A 4 -14.28 -25.52 11.87
C LYS A 4 -14.50 -24.64 10.66
N ALA A 5 -13.56 -23.78 10.33
CA ALA A 5 -13.68 -22.86 9.21
C ALA A 5 -12.56 -23.07 8.19
N LEU A 6 -12.93 -23.09 6.91
CA LEU A 6 -12.00 -23.06 5.77
C LEU A 6 -12.21 -21.76 5.00
N LEU A 7 -11.15 -20.98 4.86
CA LEU A 7 -11.13 -19.82 3.98
C LEU A 7 -10.38 -20.19 2.69
N MET A 8 -11.09 -20.15 1.57
CA MET A 8 -10.53 -20.45 0.26
C MET A 8 -10.44 -19.17 -0.57
N ILE A 9 -9.24 -18.79 -0.92
CA ILE A 9 -8.96 -17.59 -1.71
C ILE A 9 -8.61 -18.03 -3.13
N LEU A 10 -9.49 -17.70 -4.08
CA LEU A 10 -9.29 -17.93 -5.51
C LEU A 10 -8.67 -16.68 -6.11
N ASP A 11 -7.34 -16.60 -6.12
CA ASP A 11 -6.63 -15.39 -6.51
C ASP A 11 -6.93 -15.01 -7.96
N GLY A 12 -7.26 -13.74 -8.19
CA GLY A 12 -7.64 -13.25 -9.52
C GLY A 12 -9.06 -13.62 -10.00
N TRP A 13 -9.92 -14.14 -9.11
CA TRP A 13 -11.27 -14.55 -9.44
C TRP A 13 -12.30 -13.48 -9.12
N GLY A 14 -12.41 -12.48 -10.01
CA GLY A 14 -13.39 -11.40 -9.85
C GLY A 14 -14.76 -11.73 -10.43
N ILE A 15 -15.70 -10.84 -10.16
CA ILE A 15 -17.04 -10.86 -10.74
C ILE A 15 -17.04 -9.83 -11.88
N GLY A 16 -16.91 -10.33 -13.10
CA GLY A 16 -16.82 -9.50 -14.30
C GLY A 16 -18.18 -9.06 -14.85
N ASP A 17 -18.13 -8.46 -16.01
CA ASP A 17 -19.31 -7.91 -16.71
C ASP A 17 -20.05 -8.95 -17.57
N GLN A 18 -19.61 -10.19 -17.56
CA GLN A 18 -20.12 -11.29 -18.38
C GLN A 18 -19.92 -11.07 -19.89
N GLY A 19 -19.03 -10.16 -20.25
CA GLY A 19 -18.64 -9.87 -21.62
C GLY A 19 -17.60 -10.87 -22.17
N LYS A 20 -17.04 -10.56 -23.33
CA LYS A 20 -16.03 -11.40 -24.00
C LYS A 20 -14.73 -11.49 -23.23
N ASP A 21 -14.42 -10.49 -22.44
CA ASP A 21 -13.23 -10.37 -21.63
C ASP A 21 -13.29 -11.18 -20.33
N ASP A 22 -14.49 -11.60 -19.94
CA ASP A 22 -14.73 -12.36 -18.70
C ASP A 22 -14.52 -13.85 -18.94
N VAL A 23 -13.28 -14.33 -18.76
CA VAL A 23 -12.94 -15.73 -19.00
C VAL A 23 -13.64 -16.66 -18.00
N ILE A 24 -13.88 -16.21 -16.78
CA ILE A 24 -14.57 -16.98 -15.76
C ILE A 24 -16.00 -17.28 -16.20
N PHE A 25 -16.72 -16.27 -16.68
CA PHE A 25 -18.07 -16.42 -17.16
C PHE A 25 -18.15 -17.29 -18.43
N ASN A 26 -17.21 -17.09 -19.36
CA ASN A 26 -17.22 -17.77 -20.66
C ASN A 26 -16.64 -19.20 -20.61
N THR A 27 -16.09 -19.62 -19.50
CA THR A 27 -15.56 -20.97 -19.30
C THR A 27 -16.57 -21.79 -18.50
N PRO A 28 -16.90 -23.03 -18.94
CA PRO A 28 -17.78 -23.90 -18.15
C PRO A 28 -17.18 -24.19 -16.77
N THR A 29 -17.90 -23.82 -15.73
CA THR A 29 -17.55 -24.04 -14.32
C THR A 29 -18.75 -24.66 -13.59
N PRO A 30 -19.08 -25.92 -13.89
CA PRO A 30 -20.34 -26.50 -13.39
C PRO A 30 -20.42 -26.57 -11.87
N TYR A 31 -19.30 -26.78 -11.18
CA TYR A 31 -19.32 -26.85 -9.73
C TYR A 31 -19.49 -25.45 -9.10
N TRP A 32 -18.75 -24.46 -9.59
CA TRP A 32 -18.90 -23.08 -9.16
C TRP A 32 -20.32 -22.56 -9.36
N ASP A 33 -20.90 -22.84 -10.52
CA ASP A 33 -22.28 -22.47 -10.82
C ASP A 33 -23.25 -23.11 -9.82
N SER A 34 -23.02 -24.40 -9.46
CA SER A 34 -23.83 -25.09 -8.46
C SER A 34 -23.69 -24.46 -7.05
N LEU A 35 -22.54 -23.96 -6.68
CA LEU A 35 -22.34 -23.27 -5.42
C LEU A 35 -23.16 -21.97 -5.35
N LEU A 36 -23.13 -21.18 -6.42
CA LEU A 36 -23.89 -19.93 -6.50
C LEU A 36 -25.40 -20.18 -6.50
N ALA A 37 -25.85 -21.31 -7.08
CA ALA A 37 -27.26 -21.70 -7.06
C ALA A 37 -27.75 -22.22 -5.72
N THR A 38 -26.86 -22.76 -4.90
CA THR A 38 -27.19 -23.49 -3.66
C THR A 38 -26.96 -22.71 -2.39
N TYR A 39 -25.88 -21.93 -2.33
CA TYR A 39 -25.41 -21.29 -1.09
C TYR A 39 -25.59 -19.79 -1.12
N PRO A 40 -25.75 -19.15 0.08
CA PRO A 40 -25.77 -17.71 0.15
C PRO A 40 -24.44 -17.12 -0.31
N HIS A 41 -24.52 -16.07 -1.10
CA HIS A 41 -23.36 -15.41 -1.65
C HIS A 41 -23.60 -13.91 -1.83
N SER A 42 -22.51 -13.16 -1.86
CA SER A 42 -22.51 -11.71 -2.00
C SER A 42 -21.25 -11.25 -2.71
N GLU A 43 -21.02 -9.96 -2.73
CA GLU A 43 -19.86 -9.32 -3.35
C GLU A 43 -19.04 -8.57 -2.32
N LEU A 44 -17.71 -8.59 -2.49
CA LEU A 44 -16.78 -7.79 -1.71
C LEU A 44 -16.07 -6.80 -2.62
N GLN A 45 -15.99 -5.54 -2.17
CA GLN A 45 -15.16 -4.56 -2.83
C GLN A 45 -13.68 -4.82 -2.47
N ALA A 46 -12.83 -4.87 -3.48
CA ALA A 46 -11.43 -5.29 -3.35
C ALA A 46 -10.44 -4.30 -3.98
N SER A 47 -10.87 -3.08 -4.26
CA SER A 47 -10.08 -2.04 -4.94
C SER A 47 -10.18 -0.70 -4.23
N GLY A 48 -9.25 0.20 -4.53
CA GLY A 48 -9.28 1.58 -4.07
C GLY A 48 -9.31 1.69 -2.55
N GLU A 49 -9.99 2.68 -2.03
CA GLU A 49 -10.04 2.97 -0.60
C GLU A 49 -10.68 1.85 0.24
N ASN A 50 -11.47 0.98 -0.39
CA ASN A 50 -12.04 -0.19 0.28
C ASN A 50 -10.99 -1.20 0.78
N VAL A 51 -9.77 -1.09 0.28
CA VAL A 51 -8.61 -1.88 0.75
C VAL A 51 -7.44 -0.99 1.18
N GLY A 52 -7.67 0.30 1.37
CA GLY A 52 -6.66 1.25 1.84
C GLY A 52 -5.72 1.77 0.74
N LEU A 53 -6.07 1.58 -0.52
CA LEU A 53 -5.37 2.12 -1.69
C LEU A 53 -6.01 3.44 -2.13
N PRO A 54 -5.30 4.26 -2.93
CA PRO A 54 -5.91 5.42 -3.56
C PRO A 54 -7.16 5.06 -4.37
N ASP A 55 -8.12 5.98 -4.44
CA ASP A 55 -9.33 5.77 -5.22
C ASP A 55 -9.01 5.45 -6.68
N GLY A 56 -9.75 4.49 -7.25
CA GLY A 56 -9.55 4.02 -8.62
C GLY A 56 -8.33 3.11 -8.84
N GLN A 57 -7.55 2.82 -7.82
CA GLN A 57 -6.43 1.89 -7.93
C GLN A 57 -6.91 0.45 -7.76
N MET A 58 -6.50 -0.42 -8.68
CA MET A 58 -6.80 -1.86 -8.62
C MET A 58 -6.18 -2.49 -7.36
N GLY A 59 -6.91 -3.41 -6.72
CA GLY A 59 -6.38 -4.24 -5.65
C GLY A 59 -5.24 -5.14 -6.13
N ASN A 60 -4.54 -5.71 -5.18
CA ASN A 60 -3.48 -6.68 -5.43
C ASN A 60 -3.46 -7.74 -4.32
N SER A 61 -2.67 -8.78 -4.52
CA SER A 61 -2.64 -9.90 -3.57
C SER A 61 -2.07 -9.51 -2.22
N GLU A 62 -1.03 -8.69 -2.17
CA GLU A 62 -0.39 -8.27 -0.92
C GLU A 62 -1.37 -7.49 -0.03
N VAL A 63 -1.93 -6.43 -0.58
CA VAL A 63 -2.89 -5.58 0.12
C VAL A 63 -4.16 -6.36 0.46
N GLY A 64 -4.64 -7.18 -0.48
CA GLY A 64 -5.83 -8.01 -0.27
C GLY A 64 -5.67 -8.97 0.91
N HIS A 65 -4.61 -9.75 0.94
CA HIS A 65 -4.36 -10.70 2.04
C HIS A 65 -4.12 -9.98 3.37
N LEU A 66 -3.47 -8.84 3.35
CA LEU A 66 -3.28 -8.02 4.55
C LEU A 66 -4.62 -7.59 5.15
N ASN A 67 -5.53 -7.04 4.35
CA ASN A 67 -6.86 -6.64 4.80
C ASN A 67 -7.70 -7.84 5.28
N ILE A 68 -7.63 -8.95 4.55
CA ILE A 68 -8.36 -10.18 4.90
C ILE A 68 -7.93 -10.67 6.29
N GLY A 69 -6.62 -10.81 6.50
CA GLY A 69 -6.09 -11.31 7.78
C GLY A 69 -6.23 -10.32 8.93
N ALA A 70 -6.16 -9.03 8.65
CA ALA A 70 -6.26 -7.98 9.66
C ALA A 70 -7.69 -7.75 10.14
N GLY A 71 -8.71 -8.10 9.36
CA GLY A 71 -10.11 -7.84 9.72
C GLY A 71 -10.43 -6.34 9.81
N ARG A 72 -9.67 -5.53 9.10
CA ARG A 72 -9.80 -4.07 9.04
C ARG A 72 -9.20 -3.55 7.75
N ILE A 73 -9.60 -2.35 7.35
CA ILE A 73 -8.93 -1.67 6.23
C ILE A 73 -7.58 -1.15 6.73
N VAL A 74 -6.50 -1.64 6.15
CA VAL A 74 -5.14 -1.16 6.43
C VAL A 74 -4.78 -0.14 5.36
N TYR A 75 -4.78 1.13 5.74
CA TYR A 75 -4.53 2.22 4.81
C TYR A 75 -3.05 2.34 4.49
N GLN A 76 -2.73 2.45 3.19
CA GLN A 76 -1.37 2.81 2.75
C GLN A 76 -1.05 4.27 3.11
N ASP A 77 0.24 4.58 3.19
CA ASP A 77 0.72 5.88 3.68
C ASP A 77 0.05 7.07 2.99
N LEU A 78 -0.02 7.07 1.67
CA LEU A 78 -0.67 8.16 0.93
C LEU A 78 -2.13 8.37 1.36
N VAL A 79 -2.90 7.31 1.43
CA VAL A 79 -4.33 7.39 1.79
C VAL A 79 -4.50 7.76 3.25
N LYS A 80 -3.69 7.18 4.13
CA LYS A 80 -3.67 7.49 5.57
C LYS A 80 -3.42 8.98 5.82
N ILE A 81 -2.42 9.54 5.16
CA ILE A 81 -2.06 10.95 5.29
C ILE A 81 -3.13 11.84 4.65
N ASN A 82 -3.63 11.48 3.46
CA ASN A 82 -4.73 12.21 2.81
C ASN A 82 -5.96 12.31 3.73
N ARG A 83 -6.34 11.20 4.36
CA ARG A 83 -7.48 11.17 5.29
C ARG A 83 -7.23 12.07 6.51
N ALA A 84 -6.04 12.01 7.08
CA ALA A 84 -5.67 12.84 8.22
C ALA A 84 -5.70 14.33 7.87
N CYS A 85 -5.29 14.71 6.67
CA CYS A 85 -5.39 16.07 6.17
C CYS A 85 -6.84 16.50 5.95
N ALA A 86 -7.66 15.64 5.34
CA ALA A 86 -9.05 15.95 4.97
C ALA A 86 -9.98 16.07 6.19
N ASP A 87 -9.84 15.19 7.19
CA ASP A 87 -10.69 15.19 8.39
C ASP A 87 -10.14 16.07 9.53
N GLY A 88 -8.97 16.68 9.33
CA GLY A 88 -8.33 17.53 10.32
C GLY A 88 -7.62 16.79 11.46
N SER A 89 -7.60 15.46 11.46
CA SER A 89 -6.94 14.68 12.53
C SER A 89 -5.43 14.88 12.58
N ILE A 90 -4.82 15.34 11.49
CA ILE A 90 -3.39 15.72 11.45
C ILE A 90 -3.06 16.78 12.52
N LEU A 91 -3.99 17.67 12.86
CA LEU A 91 -3.80 18.68 13.90
C LEU A 91 -3.67 18.09 15.31
N LYS A 92 -4.15 16.86 15.50
CA LYS A 92 -4.04 16.12 16.77
C LYS A 92 -2.85 15.16 16.78
N ASN A 93 -2.14 15.02 15.67
CA ASN A 93 -0.95 14.20 15.58
C ASN A 93 0.12 14.74 16.55
N LYS A 94 0.61 13.90 17.45
CA LYS A 94 1.55 14.32 18.51
C LYS A 94 2.83 14.91 17.98
N GLU A 95 3.35 14.39 16.87
CA GLU A 95 4.59 14.87 16.27
C GLU A 95 4.38 16.19 15.51
N ILE A 96 3.23 16.37 14.88
CA ILE A 96 2.84 17.67 14.29
C ILE A 96 2.74 18.72 15.38
N VAL A 97 2.04 18.43 16.46
CA VAL A 97 1.93 19.35 17.60
C VAL A 97 3.32 19.69 18.14
N SER A 98 4.17 18.68 18.33
CA SER A 98 5.55 18.86 18.82
C SER A 98 6.36 19.79 17.91
N ALA A 99 6.34 19.56 16.59
CA ALA A 99 7.10 20.33 15.61
C ALA A 99 6.72 21.81 15.62
N PHE A 100 5.43 22.08 15.49
CA PHE A 100 4.94 23.47 15.38
C PHE A 100 4.96 24.20 16.72
N SER A 101 4.66 23.54 17.83
CA SER A 101 4.77 24.13 19.17
C SER A 101 6.22 24.49 19.51
N TYR A 102 7.15 23.58 19.23
CA TYR A 102 8.57 23.85 19.44
C TYR A 102 9.05 25.06 18.64
N ALA A 103 8.73 25.12 17.34
CA ALA A 103 9.12 26.24 16.49
C ALA A 103 8.55 27.57 17.02
N LYS A 104 7.28 27.57 17.41
CA LYS A 104 6.61 28.77 17.94
C LYS A 104 7.20 29.21 19.27
N GLU A 105 7.36 28.32 20.23
CA GLU A 105 7.82 28.60 21.57
C GLU A 105 9.29 29.04 21.60
N ASN A 106 10.13 28.50 20.72
CA ASN A 106 11.56 28.77 20.68
C ASN A 106 11.96 29.79 19.60
N GLY A 107 11.01 30.37 18.88
CA GLY A 107 11.28 31.33 17.83
C GLY A 107 12.15 30.77 16.71
N LYS A 108 12.00 29.47 16.38
CA LYS A 108 12.78 28.79 15.36
C LYS A 108 12.06 28.79 14.01
N ASN A 109 12.86 28.73 12.94
CA ASN A 109 12.33 28.60 11.60
C ASN A 109 11.81 27.15 11.37
N ILE A 110 10.78 27.01 10.58
CA ILE A 110 10.29 25.73 10.13
C ILE A 110 10.51 25.61 8.62
N HIS A 111 11.02 24.47 8.20
CA HIS A 111 11.33 24.16 6.80
C HIS A 111 10.50 22.96 6.35
N PHE A 112 9.84 23.11 5.21
CA PHE A 112 9.23 22.00 4.51
C PHE A 112 10.09 21.69 3.29
N MET A 113 10.52 20.45 3.13
CA MET A 113 11.26 20.03 1.95
C MET A 113 10.72 18.74 1.39
N GLY A 114 10.74 18.60 0.09
CA GLY A 114 10.24 17.39 -0.58
C GLY A 114 9.94 17.61 -2.05
N LEU A 115 9.53 16.53 -2.69
CA LEU A 115 9.17 16.55 -4.11
C LEU A 115 7.87 17.34 -4.30
N THR A 116 7.97 18.42 -5.05
CA THR A 116 6.90 19.40 -5.24
C THR A 116 6.24 19.17 -6.59
N SER A 117 5.34 18.20 -6.64
CA SER A 117 4.58 17.83 -7.83
C SER A 117 3.27 17.12 -7.45
N ASN A 118 2.44 16.87 -8.44
CA ASN A 118 1.21 16.09 -8.30
C ASN A 118 1.35 14.63 -8.77
N GLY A 119 2.58 14.15 -8.96
CA GLY A 119 2.84 12.79 -9.45
C GLY A 119 2.35 11.69 -8.50
N GLY A 120 2.31 11.94 -7.19
CA GLY A 120 1.73 11.04 -6.21
C GLY A 120 2.54 9.77 -5.93
N VAL A 121 3.79 9.70 -6.38
CA VAL A 121 4.67 8.53 -6.15
C VAL A 121 5.48 8.66 -4.87
N HIS A 122 6.14 9.79 -4.67
CA HIS A 122 7.02 10.04 -3.52
C HIS A 122 6.42 10.98 -2.48
N SER A 123 5.53 11.85 -2.91
CA SER A 123 4.95 12.92 -2.10
C SER A 123 3.57 13.29 -2.62
N SER A 124 2.86 14.11 -1.86
CA SER A 124 1.61 14.73 -2.29
C SER A 124 1.71 16.24 -2.16
N PHE A 125 1.34 16.95 -3.22
CA PHE A 125 1.27 18.40 -3.23
C PHE A 125 0.26 18.94 -2.20
N ASP A 126 -0.84 18.21 -2.00
CA ASP A 126 -1.86 18.56 -1.01
C ASP A 126 -1.33 18.47 0.43
N HIS A 127 -0.42 17.54 0.71
CA HIS A 127 0.22 17.45 2.01
C HIS A 127 1.06 18.69 2.31
N LEU A 128 1.80 19.20 1.32
CA LEU A 128 2.56 20.43 1.46
C LEU A 128 1.64 21.62 1.74
N PHE A 129 0.53 21.74 1.01
CA PHE A 129 -0.46 22.80 1.24
C PHE A 129 -1.01 22.75 2.66
N LYS A 130 -1.32 21.55 3.14
CA LYS A 130 -1.82 21.38 4.51
C LYS A 130 -0.80 21.78 5.56
N LEU A 131 0.47 21.46 5.35
CA LEU A 131 1.56 21.88 6.24
C LEU A 131 1.66 23.43 6.31
N CYS A 132 1.53 24.10 5.17
CA CYS A 132 1.48 25.56 5.12
C CYS A 132 0.31 26.11 5.94
N ASP A 133 -0.87 25.52 5.80
CA ASP A 133 -2.08 25.91 6.54
C ASP A 133 -1.91 25.74 8.06
N ILE A 134 -1.28 24.63 8.47
CA ILE A 134 -0.94 24.40 9.89
C ILE A 134 0.02 25.47 10.41
N SER A 135 1.03 25.81 9.61
CA SER A 135 1.99 26.87 9.97
C SER A 135 1.28 28.20 10.21
N LYS A 136 0.30 28.53 9.37
CA LYS A 136 -0.54 29.72 9.53
C LYS A 136 -1.34 29.68 10.84
N GLU A 137 -1.97 28.56 11.16
CA GLU A 137 -2.72 28.40 12.41
C GLU A 137 -1.86 28.60 13.66
N TYR A 138 -0.62 28.11 13.64
CA TYR A 138 0.33 28.30 14.73
C TYR A 138 0.95 29.69 14.76
N GLY A 139 0.79 30.48 13.70
CA GLY A 139 1.41 31.81 13.61
C GLY A 139 2.93 31.75 13.57
N ILE A 140 3.51 30.79 12.86
CA ILE A 140 4.97 30.67 12.69
C ILE A 140 5.47 31.85 11.88
N GLU A 141 6.46 32.57 12.40
CA GLU A 141 6.99 33.76 11.76
C GLU A 141 7.71 33.45 10.44
N ASN A 142 8.57 32.44 10.45
CA ASN A 142 9.33 32.02 9.27
C ASN A 142 9.08 30.57 8.92
N THR A 143 8.33 30.36 7.83
CA THR A 143 8.10 29.07 7.20
C THR A 143 8.72 29.07 5.82
N PHE A 144 9.73 28.22 5.61
CA PHE A 144 10.48 28.13 4.36
C PHE A 144 10.19 26.83 3.65
N ILE A 145 10.04 26.88 2.33
CA ILE A 145 9.78 25.72 1.50
C ILE A 145 10.93 25.49 0.54
N HIS A 146 11.48 24.29 0.56
CA HIS A 146 12.54 23.84 -0.33
C HIS A 146 11.97 22.84 -1.31
N CYS A 147 11.82 23.25 -2.57
CA CYS A 147 11.12 22.49 -3.59
C CYS A 147 12.09 21.60 -4.38
N PHE A 148 11.86 20.29 -4.36
CA PHE A 148 12.54 19.35 -5.25
C PHE A 148 11.67 19.14 -6.47
N MET A 149 12.20 19.36 -7.68
CA MET A 149 11.41 19.30 -8.91
C MET A 149 11.44 17.90 -9.52
N ASP A 150 10.32 17.49 -10.07
CA ASP A 150 10.03 16.12 -10.48
C ASP A 150 10.52 15.80 -11.90
N GLY A 151 9.70 16.05 -12.90
CA GLY A 151 10.02 15.78 -14.30
C GLY A 151 10.21 14.32 -14.69
N ARG A 152 9.98 13.40 -13.74
CA ARG A 152 10.09 11.94 -13.93
C ARG A 152 8.76 11.23 -13.76
N ASP A 153 8.02 11.57 -12.71
CA ASP A 153 6.67 11.09 -12.43
C ASP A 153 5.62 12.07 -12.98
N THR A 154 6.05 13.20 -13.50
CA THR A 154 5.27 14.26 -14.13
C THR A 154 5.97 14.75 -15.39
N ASP A 155 5.28 15.53 -16.21
CA ASP A 155 5.86 16.14 -17.42
C ASP A 155 7.12 16.96 -17.07
N PRO A 156 8.18 16.85 -17.87
CA PRO A 156 9.46 17.52 -17.60
C PRO A 156 9.43 19.05 -17.45
N LYS A 157 8.39 19.70 -17.91
CA LYS A 157 8.20 21.15 -17.82
C LYS A 157 6.96 21.56 -17.00
N SER A 158 6.38 20.63 -16.25
CA SER A 158 5.19 20.91 -15.41
C SER A 158 5.52 21.66 -14.11
N GLY A 159 6.79 21.64 -13.70
CA GLY A 159 7.25 22.20 -12.44
C GLY A 159 6.98 23.69 -12.27
N LYS A 160 7.09 24.46 -13.34
CA LYS A 160 6.75 25.91 -13.32
C LYS A 160 5.31 26.13 -12.83
N GLY A 161 4.36 25.33 -13.34
CA GLY A 161 2.96 25.40 -12.89
C GLY A 161 2.78 25.03 -11.43
N PHE A 162 3.54 24.07 -10.93
CA PHE A 162 3.51 23.72 -9.49
C PHE A 162 4.05 24.85 -8.61
N ILE A 163 5.13 25.52 -9.03
CA ILE A 163 5.66 26.68 -8.31
C ILE A 163 4.66 27.84 -8.32
N GLU A 164 3.96 28.08 -9.44
CA GLU A 164 2.88 29.07 -9.51
C GLU A 164 1.75 28.76 -8.52
N GLN A 165 1.29 27.52 -8.49
CA GLN A 165 0.22 27.07 -7.58
C GLN A 165 0.67 27.18 -6.11
N LEU A 166 1.90 26.79 -5.80
CA LEU A 166 2.44 26.90 -4.44
C LEU A 166 2.55 28.36 -4.00
N THR A 167 3.05 29.23 -4.88
CA THR A 167 3.15 30.67 -4.60
C THR A 167 1.77 31.25 -4.27
N ALA A 168 0.77 30.93 -5.08
CA ALA A 168 -0.60 31.39 -4.85
C ALA A 168 -1.18 30.87 -3.52
N HIS A 169 -0.89 29.62 -3.17
CA HIS A 169 -1.34 29.05 -1.90
C HIS A 169 -0.66 29.74 -0.70
N CYS A 170 0.63 29.98 -0.78
CA CYS A 170 1.40 30.66 0.28
C CYS A 170 0.88 32.08 0.56
N GLU A 171 0.42 32.79 -0.48
CA GLU A 171 -0.16 34.13 -0.32
C GLU A 171 -1.44 34.13 0.54
N LYS A 172 -2.19 33.05 0.51
CA LYS A 172 -3.43 32.86 1.29
C LYS A 172 -3.20 32.16 2.63
N SER A 173 -2.07 31.51 2.78
CA SER A 173 -1.74 30.64 3.91
C SER A 173 -0.46 31.12 4.60
N ALA A 174 0.60 30.33 4.55
CA ALA A 174 1.92 30.66 5.07
C ALA A 174 2.97 30.01 4.17
N GLY A 175 4.22 30.47 4.35
CA GLY A 175 5.36 29.91 3.65
C GLY A 175 5.94 30.81 2.58
N LYS A 176 7.25 30.66 2.39
CA LYS A 176 8.03 31.33 1.34
C LYS A 176 8.89 30.28 0.65
N ILE A 177 8.90 30.28 -0.67
CA ILE A 177 9.77 29.38 -1.42
C ILE A 177 11.20 29.86 -1.28
N ALA A 178 12.00 29.13 -0.51
CA ALA A 178 13.39 29.47 -0.21
C ALA A 178 14.37 28.93 -1.25
N SER A 179 14.09 27.77 -1.83
CA SER A 179 15.01 27.14 -2.77
C SER A 179 14.29 26.18 -3.71
N ILE A 180 14.91 25.94 -4.86
CA ILE A 180 14.45 24.98 -5.86
C ILE A 180 15.67 24.20 -6.36
N VAL A 181 15.55 22.88 -6.49
CA VAL A 181 16.55 22.01 -7.08
C VAL A 181 15.89 20.75 -7.65
N GLY A 182 16.43 20.22 -8.75
CA GLY A 182 15.90 19.00 -9.35
C GLY A 182 16.12 17.77 -8.48
N ARG A 183 15.20 16.82 -8.56
CA ARG A 183 15.27 15.55 -7.82
C ARG A 183 16.52 14.70 -8.13
N PHE A 184 17.12 14.92 -9.30
CA PHE A 184 18.40 14.29 -9.66
C PHE A 184 19.46 14.50 -8.56
N TYR A 185 19.48 15.67 -7.93
CA TYR A 185 20.40 16.02 -6.85
C TYR A 185 19.85 15.67 -5.47
N ALA A 186 18.62 16.08 -5.18
CA ALA A 186 18.04 16.00 -3.84
C ALA A 186 17.51 14.61 -3.47
N MET A 187 17.21 13.78 -4.45
CA MET A 187 16.54 12.50 -4.26
C MET A 187 17.32 11.33 -4.88
N ASP A 188 18.63 11.36 -4.77
CA ASP A 188 19.49 10.24 -5.16
C ASP A 188 19.22 9.03 -4.24
N ARG A 189 19.48 7.82 -4.75
CA ARG A 189 19.40 6.56 -3.99
C ARG A 189 20.57 5.61 -4.27
N ASP A 190 21.57 6.06 -5.04
CA ASP A 190 22.69 5.27 -5.49
C ASP A 190 24.01 5.66 -4.81
N LYS A 191 23.93 6.37 -3.68
CA LYS A 191 25.11 6.89 -2.93
C LYS A 191 26.01 7.77 -3.78
N ARG A 192 25.40 8.53 -4.68
CA ARG A 192 26.10 9.55 -5.47
C ARG A 192 26.19 10.83 -4.63
N TRP A 193 27.10 10.82 -3.66
CA TRP A 193 27.23 11.89 -2.67
C TRP A 193 27.55 13.24 -3.30
N GLU A 194 28.20 13.26 -4.46
CA GLU A 194 28.42 14.48 -5.25
C GLU A 194 27.11 15.15 -5.68
N ARG A 195 26.07 14.38 -5.93
CA ARG A 195 24.73 14.90 -6.25
C ARG A 195 24.03 15.42 -4.98
N VAL A 196 24.07 14.62 -3.92
CA VAL A 196 23.47 14.97 -2.63
C VAL A 196 24.08 16.28 -2.08
N LYS A 197 25.40 16.43 -2.23
CA LYS A 197 26.10 17.65 -1.83
C LYS A 197 25.55 18.92 -2.50
N VAL A 198 25.17 18.84 -3.75
CA VAL A 198 24.58 19.99 -4.47
C VAL A 198 23.32 20.46 -3.77
N ALA A 199 22.43 19.55 -3.39
CA ALA A 199 21.22 19.86 -2.63
C ALA A 199 21.54 20.32 -1.19
N TYR A 200 22.48 19.64 -0.54
CA TYR A 200 22.94 20.01 0.81
C TYR A 200 23.45 21.44 0.87
N ASP A 201 24.33 21.81 -0.05
CA ASP A 201 24.91 23.17 -0.09
C ASP A 201 23.84 24.24 -0.35
N LEU A 202 22.83 23.93 -1.15
CA LEU A 202 21.69 24.81 -1.34
C LEU A 202 20.89 24.99 -0.05
N LEU A 203 20.56 23.91 0.63
CA LEU A 203 19.71 23.90 1.83
C LEU A 203 20.41 24.54 3.04
N VAL A 204 21.68 24.27 3.21
CA VAL A 204 22.46 24.66 4.42
C VAL A 204 23.26 25.94 4.20
N ASN A 205 23.86 26.09 3.03
CA ASN A 205 24.78 27.21 2.74
C ASN A 205 24.21 28.26 1.77
N GLY A 206 23.03 28.00 1.22
CA GLY A 206 22.40 28.92 0.27
C GLY A 206 23.14 29.04 -1.05
N GLU A 207 23.88 27.99 -1.44
CA GLU A 207 24.66 27.97 -2.68
C GLU A 207 23.77 27.63 -3.88
N GLY A 208 23.58 28.58 -4.76
CA GLY A 208 22.78 28.40 -5.98
C GLY A 208 22.65 29.70 -6.76
N LYS A 209 21.99 29.63 -7.89
CA LYS A 209 21.64 30.82 -8.68
C LYS A 209 20.64 31.65 -7.86
N VAL A 210 20.97 32.91 -7.62
CA VAL A 210 20.13 33.84 -6.87
C VAL A 210 18.98 34.32 -7.77
N ALA A 211 17.75 34.21 -7.27
CA ALA A 211 16.55 34.72 -7.93
C ALA A 211 15.57 35.23 -6.87
N THR A 212 14.69 36.13 -7.23
CA THR A 212 13.60 36.62 -6.37
C THR A 212 12.23 36.19 -6.91
N ASP A 213 12.11 36.07 -8.20
CA ASP A 213 10.94 35.49 -8.87
C ASP A 213 11.23 34.02 -9.20
N MET A 214 10.69 33.11 -8.39
CA MET A 214 10.97 31.68 -8.51
C MET A 214 10.27 31.05 -9.74
N VAL A 215 9.14 31.60 -10.16
CA VAL A 215 8.46 31.16 -11.39
C VAL A 215 9.28 31.53 -12.63
N GLN A 216 9.78 32.74 -12.67
CA GLN A 216 10.65 33.21 -13.77
C GLN A 216 11.97 32.43 -13.81
N ALA A 217 12.52 32.08 -12.65
CA ALA A 217 13.73 31.25 -12.57
C ALA A 217 13.52 29.86 -13.18
N MET A 218 12.33 29.27 -13.00
CA MET A 218 11.95 28.01 -13.67
C MET A 218 11.95 28.16 -15.18
N GLN A 219 11.32 29.23 -15.70
CA GLN A 219 11.28 29.50 -17.12
C GLN A 219 12.67 29.69 -17.72
N GLU A 220 13.53 30.44 -17.04
CA GLU A 220 14.93 30.65 -17.47
C GLU A 220 15.69 29.32 -17.57
N SER A 221 15.47 28.39 -16.63
CA SER A 221 16.07 27.07 -16.68
C SER A 221 15.61 26.28 -17.92
N TYR A 222 14.33 26.34 -18.24
CA TYR A 222 13.79 25.70 -19.44
C TYR A 222 14.35 26.31 -20.72
N ASP A 223 14.53 27.62 -20.76
CA ASP A 223 15.11 28.32 -21.89
C ASP A 223 16.57 27.90 -22.12
N GLU A 224 17.28 27.51 -21.08
CA GLU A 224 18.64 26.95 -21.13
C GLU A 224 18.64 25.44 -21.46
N GLY A 225 17.49 24.82 -21.65
CA GLY A 225 17.34 23.39 -21.94
C GLY A 225 17.41 22.46 -20.73
N VAL A 226 17.32 23.01 -19.52
CA VAL A 226 17.36 22.23 -18.28
C VAL A 226 15.95 22.11 -17.71
N THR A 227 15.41 20.90 -17.75
CA THR A 227 14.04 20.59 -17.31
C THR A 227 14.00 20.14 -15.86
N ASP A 228 12.81 19.91 -15.31
CA ASP A 228 12.52 19.76 -13.89
C ASP A 228 13.48 18.84 -13.14
N GLU A 229 13.66 17.61 -13.61
CA GLU A 229 14.47 16.59 -12.91
C GLU A 229 15.90 17.07 -12.66
N PHE A 230 16.45 17.86 -13.57
CA PHE A 230 17.86 18.27 -13.59
C PHE A 230 18.08 19.75 -13.24
N ILE A 231 17.07 20.45 -12.76
CA ILE A 231 17.20 21.86 -12.38
C ILE A 231 18.33 22.03 -11.39
N LYS A 232 19.27 22.91 -11.77
CA LYS A 232 20.40 23.30 -10.89
C LYS A 232 19.88 24.16 -9.73
N PRO A 233 20.60 24.18 -8.61
CA PRO A 233 20.16 24.93 -7.41
C PRO A 233 19.79 26.37 -7.70
N ILE A 234 18.62 26.77 -7.20
CA ILE A 234 18.13 28.16 -7.23
C ILE A 234 17.81 28.56 -5.80
N VAL A 235 18.39 29.64 -5.32
CA VAL A 235 18.13 30.19 -3.99
C VAL A 235 17.37 31.50 -4.09
N ASN A 236 16.37 31.69 -3.21
CA ASN A 236 15.65 32.96 -3.11
C ASN A 236 16.55 34.00 -2.43
N GLY A 237 16.84 35.08 -3.15
CA GLY A 237 17.71 36.17 -2.67
C GLY A 237 17.00 37.21 -1.80
N GLY A 238 15.70 37.11 -1.63
CA GLY A 238 14.94 38.10 -0.85
C GLY A 238 15.02 37.93 0.67
N PHE A 239 15.52 36.78 1.12
CA PHE A 239 15.67 36.47 2.56
C PHE A 239 16.63 35.28 2.71
N ASP A 240 17.08 35.03 3.94
CA ASP A 240 17.88 33.86 4.28
C ASP A 240 16.95 32.74 4.74
N GLY A 241 16.72 31.79 3.87
CA GLY A 241 15.91 30.60 4.15
C GLY A 241 16.73 29.33 4.38
N THR A 242 18.03 29.45 4.67
CA THR A 242 18.87 28.28 4.92
C THR A 242 18.52 27.59 6.25
N ILE A 243 18.77 26.28 6.30
CA ILE A 243 18.55 25.49 7.51
C ILE A 243 19.64 25.74 8.53
N LYS A 244 19.26 26.16 9.75
CA LYS A 244 20.18 26.50 10.83
C LYS A 244 20.04 25.57 12.02
N GLU A 245 21.02 25.60 12.90
CA GLU A 245 21.00 24.88 14.18
C GLU A 245 19.70 25.14 14.94
N GLY A 246 19.09 24.07 15.44
CA GLY A 246 17.86 24.15 16.22
C GLY A 246 16.58 24.37 15.41
N ASP A 247 16.66 24.53 14.10
CA ASP A 247 15.48 24.67 13.26
C ASP A 247 14.66 23.37 13.19
N VAL A 248 13.43 23.50 12.72
CA VAL A 248 12.54 22.37 12.46
C VAL A 248 12.55 22.10 10.96
N VAL A 249 12.71 20.84 10.58
CA VAL A 249 12.56 20.38 9.19
C VAL A 249 11.51 19.30 9.13
N ILE A 250 10.55 19.45 8.25
CA ILE A 250 9.60 18.40 7.87
C ILE A 250 9.89 18.00 6.44
N PHE A 251 10.36 16.77 6.25
CA PHE A 251 10.54 16.16 4.94
C PHE A 251 9.21 15.46 4.59
N PHE A 252 8.45 16.02 3.65
CA PHE A 252 7.07 15.57 3.39
C PHE A 252 6.95 14.43 2.38
N ASN A 253 8.05 13.88 1.90
CA ASN A 253 8.02 12.64 1.12
C ASN A 253 7.54 11.48 2.01
N TYR A 254 6.57 10.70 1.55
CA TYR A 254 6.10 9.52 2.27
C TYR A 254 6.74 8.20 1.80
N ARG A 255 7.38 8.19 0.62
CA ARG A 255 8.17 7.06 0.14
C ARG A 255 9.62 7.22 0.58
N ASN A 256 10.20 6.12 1.10
CA ASN A 256 11.46 6.16 1.83
C ASN A 256 12.74 6.11 0.98
N ASP A 257 12.71 5.40 -0.15
CA ASP A 257 13.93 5.01 -0.87
C ASP A 257 14.81 6.18 -1.33
N ARG A 258 14.21 7.29 -1.73
CA ARG A 258 14.91 8.49 -2.20
C ARG A 258 14.99 9.61 -1.16
N ALA A 259 14.49 9.38 0.05
CA ALA A 259 14.56 10.34 1.14
C ALA A 259 15.72 10.06 2.11
N LYS A 260 16.30 8.88 2.06
CA LYS A 260 17.32 8.43 3.02
C LYS A 260 18.60 9.24 3.00
N GLU A 261 19.19 9.45 1.83
CA GLU A 261 20.54 10.02 1.72
C GLU A 261 20.61 11.45 2.21
N LEU A 262 19.65 12.29 1.83
CA LEU A 262 19.61 13.67 2.32
C LEU A 262 19.37 13.72 3.84
N THR A 263 18.53 12.82 4.37
CA THR A 263 18.31 12.68 5.81
C THR A 263 19.59 12.27 6.53
N VAL A 264 20.37 11.36 5.96
CA VAL A 264 21.67 10.92 6.52
C VAL A 264 22.62 12.09 6.70
N VAL A 265 22.83 12.89 5.67
CA VAL A 265 23.82 13.99 5.71
C VAL A 265 23.38 15.17 6.58
N LEU A 266 22.08 15.32 6.79
CA LEU A 266 21.55 16.38 7.66
C LEU A 266 21.51 15.96 9.14
N THR A 267 21.35 14.66 9.43
CA THR A 267 21.00 14.21 10.80
C THR A 267 21.83 13.03 11.34
N GLN A 268 22.39 12.16 10.50
CA GLN A 268 22.93 10.88 10.96
C GLN A 268 24.45 10.77 10.93
N GLN A 269 25.08 11.27 9.87
CA GLN A 269 26.49 11.01 9.63
C GLN A 269 27.19 12.21 9.01
N ASP A 270 28.26 12.67 9.68
CA ASP A 270 29.18 13.63 9.11
C ASP A 270 29.99 12.98 7.99
N MET A 271 30.14 13.68 6.89
CA MET A 271 30.92 13.25 5.72
C MET A 271 31.94 14.32 5.33
N PRO A 272 33.00 14.51 6.12
CA PRO A 272 33.97 15.60 5.88
C PRO A 272 34.67 15.48 4.54
N GLU A 273 34.94 14.27 4.05
CA GLU A 273 35.54 14.06 2.72
C GLU A 273 34.61 14.56 1.59
N GLN A 274 33.33 14.60 1.84
CA GLN A 274 32.31 15.09 0.89
C GLN A 274 31.91 16.54 1.17
N GLY A 275 32.46 17.16 2.22
CA GLY A 275 32.13 18.51 2.59
C GLY A 275 30.73 18.67 3.19
N MET A 276 30.18 17.63 3.80
CA MET A 276 28.87 17.66 4.46
C MET A 276 28.99 17.32 5.94
N GLN A 277 28.19 17.99 6.75
CA GLN A 277 28.17 17.84 8.20
C GLN A 277 26.73 17.89 8.69
N THR A 278 26.39 17.06 9.67
CA THR A 278 25.08 17.09 10.32
C THR A 278 24.88 18.42 11.07
N ILE A 279 23.62 18.84 11.15
CA ILE A 279 23.25 20.11 11.77
C ILE A 279 22.90 19.89 13.24
N PRO A 280 23.66 20.48 14.19
CA PRO A 280 23.39 20.32 15.61
C PRO A 280 21.99 20.79 16.01
N GLY A 281 21.32 20.04 16.86
CA GLY A 281 20.03 20.43 17.43
C GLY A 281 18.87 20.49 16.44
N LEU A 282 19.06 20.07 15.20
CA LEU A 282 18.03 20.05 14.18
C LEU A 282 16.86 19.15 14.61
N GLN A 283 15.66 19.68 14.63
CA GLN A 283 14.44 18.91 14.88
C GLN A 283 13.89 18.41 13.55
N PHE A 284 14.25 17.19 13.19
CA PHE A 284 13.96 16.61 11.88
C PHE A 284 12.79 15.63 11.96
N TYR A 285 11.80 15.88 11.14
CA TYR A 285 10.57 15.08 11.06
C TYR A 285 10.47 14.43 9.68
N CYS A 286 10.45 13.09 9.69
CA CYS A 286 10.17 12.29 8.49
C CYS A 286 8.66 12.10 8.38
N MET A 287 8.08 12.26 7.19
CA MET A 287 6.64 12.01 7.00
C MET A 287 6.28 10.57 7.38
N THR A 288 7.14 9.62 6.99
CA THR A 288 7.03 8.19 7.29
C THR A 288 8.41 7.66 7.72
N PRO A 289 8.53 6.43 8.24
CA PRO A 289 9.84 5.86 8.56
C PRO A 289 10.70 5.69 7.30
N TYR A 290 11.84 6.36 7.25
CA TYR A 290 12.76 6.24 6.12
C TYR A 290 13.74 5.09 6.28
N ASP A 291 14.26 4.91 7.49
CA ASP A 291 15.16 3.82 7.82
C ASP A 291 15.08 3.53 9.33
N ALA A 292 14.96 2.25 9.67
CA ALA A 292 14.84 1.83 11.08
C ALA A 292 16.10 2.13 11.90
N SER A 293 17.25 2.31 11.25
CA SER A 293 18.52 2.61 11.92
C SER A 293 18.69 4.09 12.27
N PHE A 294 17.85 4.99 11.73
CA PHE A 294 17.97 6.42 12.00
C PHE A 294 17.66 6.75 13.47
N LYS A 295 18.49 7.57 14.07
CA LYS A 295 18.37 7.99 15.46
C LYS A 295 18.09 9.48 15.55
N GLY A 296 17.30 9.89 16.56
CA GLY A 296 17.02 11.28 16.83
C GLY A 296 16.10 11.97 15.84
N VAL A 297 15.52 11.25 14.90
CA VAL A 297 14.50 11.77 13.98
C VAL A 297 13.11 11.46 14.52
N HIS A 298 12.16 12.34 14.20
CA HIS A 298 10.76 12.15 14.52
C HIS A 298 10.02 11.58 13.29
N ILE A 299 8.97 10.83 13.50
CA ILE A 299 8.17 10.25 12.43
C ILE A 299 6.71 10.70 12.60
N LEU A 300 6.18 11.39 11.59
CA LEU A 300 4.82 11.93 11.65
C LEU A 300 3.77 10.81 11.57
N PHE A 301 3.94 9.90 10.63
CA PHE A 301 3.05 8.75 10.41
C PHE A 301 3.87 7.48 10.44
N ASP A 302 3.97 6.88 11.61
CA ASP A 302 4.72 5.65 11.80
C ASP A 302 3.96 4.45 11.23
N LYS A 303 4.66 3.33 11.02
CA LYS A 303 4.03 2.07 10.62
C LYS A 303 3.05 1.65 11.71
N GLU A 304 1.82 1.34 11.29
CA GLU A 304 0.88 0.70 12.17
C GLU A 304 1.33 -0.74 12.44
N ASN A 305 1.43 -1.07 13.71
CA ASN A 305 1.59 -2.45 14.12
C ASN A 305 0.21 -3.11 14.00
N VAL A 306 0.04 -3.98 13.02
CA VAL A 306 -1.23 -4.67 12.78
C VAL A 306 -1.40 -5.77 13.84
N GLN A 307 -2.00 -5.40 14.97
CA GLN A 307 -2.24 -6.29 16.10
C GLN A 307 -3.55 -7.04 15.95
N ASN A 308 -3.63 -8.21 16.58
CA ASN A 308 -4.82 -9.07 16.58
C ASN A 308 -5.35 -9.35 15.17
N THR A 309 -4.44 -9.71 14.25
CA THR A 309 -4.83 -10.36 13.01
C THR A 309 -5.54 -11.67 13.32
N LEU A 310 -6.24 -12.22 12.36
CA LEU A 310 -6.94 -13.51 12.57
C LEU A 310 -5.99 -14.59 13.08
N GLY A 311 -4.80 -14.73 12.48
CA GLY A 311 -3.81 -15.71 12.90
C GLY A 311 -3.33 -15.49 14.36
N GLU A 312 -3.02 -14.26 14.72
CA GLU A 312 -2.62 -13.91 16.10
C GLU A 312 -3.73 -14.18 17.11
N TYR A 313 -4.94 -13.75 16.79
CA TYR A 313 -6.09 -13.91 17.67
C TYR A 313 -6.47 -15.38 17.88
N LEU A 314 -6.42 -16.19 16.83
CA LEU A 314 -6.64 -17.63 16.93
C LEU A 314 -5.58 -18.29 17.82
N ALA A 315 -4.31 -17.96 17.63
CA ALA A 315 -3.22 -18.50 18.47
C ALA A 315 -3.37 -18.10 19.93
N ALA A 316 -3.73 -16.85 20.21
CA ALA A 316 -3.95 -16.35 21.57
C ALA A 316 -5.13 -17.06 22.28
N ASN A 317 -6.08 -17.61 21.52
CA ASN A 317 -7.23 -18.34 22.03
C ASN A 317 -7.07 -19.88 21.93
N GLY A 318 -5.85 -20.36 21.71
CA GLY A 318 -5.53 -21.79 21.70
C GLY A 318 -6.09 -22.54 20.50
N LYS A 319 -6.40 -21.86 19.42
CA LYS A 319 -6.91 -22.49 18.18
C LYS A 319 -5.76 -22.94 17.27
N THR A 320 -5.98 -24.03 16.57
CA THR A 320 -5.05 -24.57 15.58
C THR A 320 -5.35 -24.05 14.20
N GLN A 321 -4.32 -23.80 13.40
CA GLN A 321 -4.49 -23.24 12.06
C GLN A 321 -3.49 -23.80 11.06
N LEU A 322 -3.91 -23.89 9.81
CA LEU A 322 -3.07 -24.26 8.67
C LEU A 322 -3.15 -23.20 7.58
N HIS A 323 -2.00 -22.79 7.10
CA HIS A 323 -1.85 -21.89 5.96
C HIS A 323 -1.17 -22.66 4.83
N ILE A 324 -1.83 -22.75 3.67
CA ILE A 324 -1.35 -23.55 2.53
C ILE A 324 -1.48 -22.80 1.21
N ALA A 325 -0.41 -22.83 0.42
CA ALA A 325 -0.39 -22.30 -0.95
C ALA A 325 0.82 -22.85 -1.70
N GLU A 326 0.80 -22.70 -3.03
CA GLU A 326 2.01 -22.89 -3.82
C GLU A 326 2.93 -21.67 -3.74
N THR A 327 4.18 -21.80 -4.21
CA THR A 327 5.27 -20.81 -4.03
C THR A 327 4.84 -19.38 -4.32
N GLU A 328 4.16 -19.14 -5.43
CA GLU A 328 3.77 -17.80 -5.89
C GLU A 328 2.85 -17.07 -4.91
N LYS A 329 2.11 -17.81 -4.09
CA LYS A 329 1.13 -17.24 -3.14
C LYS A 329 1.41 -17.61 -1.67
N TYR A 330 2.51 -18.29 -1.40
CA TYR A 330 2.85 -18.69 -0.05
C TYR A 330 3.04 -17.48 0.89
N ALA A 331 3.78 -16.47 0.45
CA ALA A 331 3.97 -15.25 1.23
C ALA A 331 2.65 -14.53 1.53
N HIS A 332 1.68 -14.61 0.61
CA HIS A 332 0.38 -13.97 0.77
C HIS A 332 -0.44 -14.59 1.90
N VAL A 333 -0.49 -15.92 1.99
CA VAL A 333 -1.22 -16.60 3.07
C VAL A 333 -0.43 -16.69 4.38
N THR A 334 0.83 -16.28 4.41
CA THR A 334 1.68 -16.29 5.61
C THR A 334 2.04 -14.86 6.05
N PHE A 335 3.03 -14.25 5.45
CA PHE A 335 3.53 -12.93 5.83
C PHE A 335 2.43 -11.86 5.78
N PHE A 336 1.78 -11.68 4.63
CA PHE A 336 0.77 -10.62 4.47
C PHE A 336 -0.50 -10.89 5.26
N PHE A 337 -0.98 -12.11 5.25
CA PHE A 337 -2.16 -12.52 6.02
C PHE A 337 -1.94 -12.33 7.53
N ASN A 338 -0.73 -12.55 8.00
CA ASN A 338 -0.36 -12.35 9.41
C ASN A 338 0.09 -10.92 9.74
N GLY A 339 -0.22 -9.96 8.90
CA GLY A 339 0.03 -8.54 9.18
C GLY A 339 1.49 -8.10 9.09
N GLY A 340 2.30 -8.80 8.30
CA GLY A 340 3.73 -8.53 8.14
C GLY A 340 4.62 -9.36 9.06
N ARG A 341 4.11 -10.44 9.61
CA ARG A 341 4.86 -11.36 10.46
C ARG A 341 5.33 -12.58 9.68
N GLU A 342 6.63 -12.80 9.64
CA GLU A 342 7.24 -13.94 8.95
C GLU A 342 7.14 -15.25 9.77
N THR A 343 7.39 -15.16 11.07
CA THR A 343 7.41 -16.34 11.96
C THR A 343 5.98 -16.84 12.23
N PRO A 344 5.73 -18.16 12.13
CA PRO A 344 4.45 -18.73 12.52
C PRO A 344 4.04 -18.40 13.95
N TYR A 345 2.74 -18.30 14.19
CA TYR A 345 2.19 -18.26 15.54
C TYR A 345 2.17 -19.65 16.17
N ASP A 346 1.96 -19.72 17.45
CA ASP A 346 1.77 -21.00 18.16
C ASP A 346 0.59 -21.78 17.55
N ALA A 347 0.80 -23.08 17.29
CA ALA A 347 -0.15 -23.98 16.66
C ALA A 347 -0.55 -23.55 15.21
N GLU A 348 0.26 -22.77 14.56
CA GLU A 348 0.18 -22.49 13.12
C GLU A 348 1.10 -23.43 12.37
N GLU A 349 0.54 -24.23 11.49
CA GLU A 349 1.29 -25.06 10.54
C GLU A 349 1.20 -24.46 9.15
N ARG A 350 2.21 -24.69 8.33
CA ARG A 350 2.32 -24.16 6.97
C ARG A 350 2.68 -25.27 6.00
N ILE A 351 2.03 -25.29 4.85
CA ILE A 351 2.38 -26.18 3.73
C ILE A 351 2.70 -25.32 2.52
N LEU A 352 3.95 -25.44 2.06
CA LEU A 352 4.41 -24.85 0.81
C LEU A 352 4.46 -25.92 -0.26
N VAL A 353 3.76 -25.72 -1.36
CA VAL A 353 3.85 -26.57 -2.54
C VAL A 353 4.65 -25.83 -3.61
N PRO A 354 5.74 -26.41 -4.14
CA PRO A 354 6.50 -25.74 -5.19
C PRO A 354 5.66 -25.46 -6.44
N SER A 355 5.72 -24.23 -6.92
CA SER A 355 5.14 -23.89 -8.23
C SER A 355 5.96 -24.54 -9.36
N PRO A 356 5.36 -24.81 -10.53
CA PRO A 356 6.08 -25.41 -11.63
C PRO A 356 7.18 -24.47 -12.16
N LYS A 357 8.33 -25.05 -12.52
CA LYS A 357 9.48 -24.33 -13.07
C LYS A 357 9.31 -24.11 -14.57
N VAL A 358 8.41 -23.23 -14.95
CA VAL A 358 8.18 -22.83 -16.34
C VAL A 358 8.49 -21.33 -16.51
N ALA A 359 8.80 -20.92 -17.73
CA ALA A 359 9.11 -19.51 -18.00
C ALA A 359 7.91 -18.60 -17.73
N THR A 360 6.73 -19.03 -18.18
CA THR A 360 5.45 -18.34 -17.95
C THR A 360 4.35 -19.40 -17.73
N TYR A 361 3.33 -19.06 -16.95
CA TYR A 361 2.34 -20.05 -16.51
C TYR A 361 1.27 -20.41 -17.56
N ASP A 362 1.26 -19.77 -18.72
CA ASP A 362 0.52 -20.24 -19.88
C ASP A 362 1.01 -21.61 -20.37
N LEU A 363 2.27 -21.93 -20.09
CA LEU A 363 2.87 -23.24 -20.41
C LEU A 363 2.37 -24.36 -19.48
N LYS A 364 1.87 -24.00 -18.30
CA LYS A 364 1.27 -24.94 -17.34
C LYS A 364 0.17 -24.24 -16.54
N PRO A 365 -1.02 -24.03 -17.15
CA PRO A 365 -2.11 -23.25 -16.52
C PRO A 365 -2.66 -23.84 -15.23
N GLU A 366 -2.60 -25.16 -15.06
CA GLU A 366 -2.99 -25.82 -13.81
C GLU A 366 -2.01 -25.51 -12.67
N MET A 367 -0.81 -25.04 -12.98
CA MET A 367 0.24 -24.75 -12.01
C MET A 367 0.42 -25.93 -11.04
N SER A 368 0.39 -25.70 -9.73
CA SER A 368 0.43 -26.75 -8.72
C SER A 368 -0.92 -26.91 -7.98
N ALA A 369 -2.01 -26.46 -8.58
CA ALA A 369 -3.32 -26.45 -7.93
C ALA A 369 -3.78 -27.84 -7.46
N TYR A 370 -3.59 -28.86 -8.27
CA TYR A 370 -3.99 -30.23 -7.91
C TYR A 370 -3.18 -30.79 -6.73
N GLU A 371 -1.88 -30.49 -6.66
CA GLU A 371 -1.05 -30.89 -5.53
C GLU A 371 -1.43 -30.14 -4.25
N VAL A 372 -1.69 -28.84 -4.36
CA VAL A 372 -2.23 -28.05 -3.25
C VAL A 372 -3.54 -28.64 -2.76
N LYS A 373 -4.44 -28.94 -3.68
CA LYS A 373 -5.75 -29.54 -3.38
C LYS A 373 -5.59 -30.89 -2.68
N ASP A 374 -4.70 -31.74 -3.14
CA ASP A 374 -4.49 -33.07 -2.55
C ASP A 374 -4.01 -32.98 -1.09
N LYS A 375 -3.02 -32.11 -0.84
CA LYS A 375 -2.52 -31.86 0.52
C LYS A 375 -3.53 -31.19 1.42
N LEU A 376 -4.32 -30.29 0.87
CA LEU A 376 -5.40 -29.61 1.58
C LEU A 376 -6.50 -30.61 1.99
N VAL A 377 -6.95 -31.46 1.06
CA VAL A 377 -7.97 -32.48 1.34
C VAL A 377 -7.48 -33.47 2.41
N GLU A 378 -6.21 -33.88 2.35
CA GLU A 378 -5.60 -34.72 3.38
C GLU A 378 -5.65 -34.05 4.75
N ALA A 379 -5.25 -32.76 4.83
CA ALA A 379 -5.30 -31.98 6.07
C ALA A 379 -6.73 -31.81 6.60
N ILE A 380 -7.71 -31.56 5.72
CA ILE A 380 -9.12 -31.44 6.08
C ILE A 380 -9.63 -32.74 6.73
N LYS A 381 -9.28 -33.89 6.16
CA LYS A 381 -9.70 -35.21 6.65
C LYS A 381 -9.18 -35.53 8.06
N THR A 382 -8.05 -34.95 8.46
CA THR A 382 -7.53 -35.12 9.82
C THR A 382 -8.39 -34.46 10.89
N GLN A 383 -9.19 -33.46 10.52
CA GLN A 383 -9.98 -32.63 11.44
C GLN A 383 -9.14 -31.96 12.54
N LYS A 384 -7.82 -31.87 12.34
CA LYS A 384 -6.87 -31.34 13.31
C LYS A 384 -6.98 -29.83 13.47
N PHE A 385 -7.27 -29.12 12.40
CA PHE A 385 -7.22 -27.65 12.37
C PHE A 385 -8.60 -27.04 12.60
N ASP A 386 -8.67 -26.05 13.48
CA ASP A 386 -9.85 -25.23 13.68
C ASP A 386 -10.09 -24.30 12.50
N PHE A 387 -9.00 -23.78 11.92
CA PHE A 387 -9.03 -22.88 10.79
C PHE A 387 -7.99 -23.28 9.74
N ILE A 388 -8.39 -23.23 8.47
CA ILE A 388 -7.49 -23.43 7.34
C ILE A 388 -7.68 -22.27 6.36
N VAL A 389 -6.56 -21.68 5.89
CA VAL A 389 -6.57 -20.75 4.76
C VAL A 389 -5.75 -21.35 3.61
N VAL A 390 -6.34 -21.34 2.42
CA VAL A 390 -5.71 -21.79 1.18
C VAL A 390 -5.82 -20.70 0.12
N ASN A 391 -4.77 -20.54 -0.69
CA ASN A 391 -4.81 -19.72 -1.90
C ASN A 391 -4.55 -20.59 -3.12
N TYR A 392 -5.45 -20.49 -4.11
CA TYR A 392 -5.26 -21.06 -5.45
C TYR A 392 -4.82 -19.93 -6.39
N ALA A 393 -3.60 -20.03 -6.92
CA ALA A 393 -2.91 -18.95 -7.62
C ALA A 393 -3.35 -18.71 -9.06
N ASN A 394 -4.03 -19.66 -9.67
CA ASN A 394 -4.16 -19.80 -11.12
C ASN A 394 -4.82 -18.62 -11.83
N GLY A 395 -5.92 -18.10 -11.30
CA GLY A 395 -6.65 -17.00 -11.93
C GLY A 395 -5.81 -15.73 -12.06
N ASP A 396 -4.98 -15.45 -11.06
CA ASP A 396 -4.08 -14.32 -11.07
C ASP A 396 -2.84 -14.58 -11.93
N MET A 397 -2.10 -15.63 -11.62
CA MET A 397 -0.81 -15.89 -12.26
C MET A 397 -0.93 -16.19 -13.75
N VAL A 398 -1.92 -16.98 -14.15
CA VAL A 398 -2.19 -17.24 -15.56
C VAL A 398 -2.85 -16.02 -16.22
N GLY A 399 -3.67 -15.29 -15.47
CA GLY A 399 -4.28 -14.03 -15.93
C GLY A 399 -3.23 -13.00 -16.37
N HIS A 400 -2.11 -12.92 -15.67
CA HIS A 400 -1.00 -12.02 -16.02
C HIS A 400 -0.34 -12.35 -17.37
N THR A 401 -0.51 -13.55 -17.90
CA THR A 401 0.03 -13.90 -19.22
C THR A 401 -0.77 -13.27 -20.38
N GLY A 402 -2.02 -12.90 -20.14
CA GLY A 402 -2.92 -12.35 -21.15
C GLY A 402 -3.33 -13.38 -22.23
N ILE A 403 -3.03 -14.65 -22.03
CA ILE A 403 -3.34 -15.72 -23.00
C ILE A 403 -4.69 -16.34 -22.66
N TYR A 404 -5.71 -15.99 -23.41
CA TYR A 404 -7.10 -16.34 -23.14
C TYR A 404 -7.31 -17.85 -22.95
N GLU A 405 -6.79 -18.68 -23.88
CA GLU A 405 -6.92 -20.13 -23.81
C GLU A 405 -6.25 -20.75 -22.56
N ALA A 406 -5.14 -20.16 -22.14
CA ALA A 406 -4.46 -20.60 -20.91
C ALA A 406 -5.30 -20.25 -19.67
N ILE A 407 -5.89 -19.08 -19.65
CA ILE A 407 -6.77 -18.64 -18.56
C ILE A 407 -8.02 -19.56 -18.48
N GLU A 408 -8.59 -19.95 -19.62
CA GLU A 408 -9.69 -20.93 -19.63
C GLU A 408 -9.30 -22.25 -18.97
N LYS A 409 -8.11 -22.76 -19.28
CA LYS A 409 -7.59 -24.00 -18.65
C LYS A 409 -7.37 -23.83 -17.15
N ALA A 410 -6.85 -22.66 -16.74
CA ALA A 410 -6.67 -22.33 -15.33
C ALA A 410 -8.01 -22.30 -14.58
N VAL A 411 -9.03 -21.68 -15.17
CA VAL A 411 -10.38 -21.60 -14.59
C VAL A 411 -11.01 -23.00 -14.43
N LYS A 412 -10.86 -23.86 -15.44
CA LYS A 412 -11.34 -25.25 -15.35
C LYS A 412 -10.65 -26.04 -14.25
N ALA A 413 -9.34 -25.90 -14.13
CA ALA A 413 -8.58 -26.56 -13.07
C ALA A 413 -9.04 -26.11 -11.68
N ILE A 414 -9.28 -24.82 -11.51
CA ILE A 414 -9.78 -24.27 -10.26
C ILE A 414 -11.18 -24.80 -9.94
N ASP A 415 -12.09 -24.88 -10.90
CA ASP A 415 -13.42 -25.44 -10.66
C ASP A 415 -13.36 -26.87 -10.10
N GLU A 416 -12.48 -27.71 -10.64
CA GLU A 416 -12.23 -29.06 -10.15
C GLU A 416 -11.65 -29.09 -8.74
N CYS A 417 -10.66 -28.22 -8.46
CA CYS A 417 -10.03 -28.12 -7.14
C CYS A 417 -11.02 -27.59 -6.08
N VAL A 418 -11.85 -26.63 -6.44
CA VAL A 418 -12.92 -26.11 -5.56
C VAL A 418 -13.89 -27.23 -5.21
N LYS A 419 -14.30 -28.03 -6.19
CA LYS A 419 -15.19 -29.16 -5.95
C LYS A 419 -14.61 -30.13 -4.92
N ASP A 420 -13.40 -30.62 -5.15
CA ASP A 420 -12.79 -31.60 -4.27
C ASP A 420 -12.56 -31.02 -2.85
N THR A 421 -12.18 -29.76 -2.76
CA THR A 421 -11.98 -29.07 -1.49
C THR A 421 -13.27 -28.90 -0.71
N VAL A 422 -14.31 -28.37 -1.35
CA VAL A 422 -15.61 -28.11 -0.70
C VAL A 422 -16.26 -29.41 -0.26
N GLU A 423 -16.25 -30.46 -1.10
CA GLU A 423 -16.83 -31.76 -0.76
C GLU A 423 -16.10 -32.38 0.45
N ALA A 424 -14.76 -32.30 0.49
CA ALA A 424 -14.00 -32.78 1.65
C ALA A 424 -14.33 -31.97 2.92
N ALA A 425 -14.43 -30.64 2.81
CA ALA A 425 -14.76 -29.75 3.93
C ALA A 425 -16.14 -30.07 4.50
N LYS A 426 -17.15 -30.22 3.64
CA LYS A 426 -18.51 -30.58 4.06
C LYS A 426 -18.57 -31.91 4.80
N ALA A 427 -17.79 -32.88 4.36
CA ALA A 427 -17.72 -34.22 4.95
C ALA A 427 -16.98 -34.27 6.29
N ASN A 428 -16.28 -33.20 6.67
CA ASN A 428 -15.39 -33.17 7.83
C ASN A 428 -15.65 -31.99 8.77
N ASP A 429 -16.88 -31.53 8.87
CA ASP A 429 -17.34 -30.49 9.79
C ASP A 429 -16.75 -29.09 9.59
N TYR A 430 -16.29 -28.78 8.41
CA TYR A 430 -15.90 -27.42 8.03
C TYR A 430 -17.05 -26.69 7.36
N GLU A 431 -17.24 -25.44 7.74
CA GLU A 431 -17.94 -24.48 6.89
C GLU A 431 -16.90 -23.72 6.07
N VAL A 432 -17.29 -23.28 4.89
CA VAL A 432 -16.34 -22.71 3.92
C VAL A 432 -16.77 -21.30 3.53
N ILE A 433 -15.82 -20.38 3.52
CA ILE A 433 -15.96 -19.09 2.86
C ILE A 433 -15.03 -19.08 1.67
N ILE A 434 -15.56 -18.79 0.50
CA ILE A 434 -14.81 -18.69 -0.76
C ILE A 434 -14.81 -17.25 -1.21
N ILE A 435 -13.61 -16.68 -1.40
CA ILE A 435 -13.39 -15.29 -1.82
C ILE A 435 -12.30 -15.22 -2.88
N ALA A 436 -11.99 -14.02 -3.32
CA ALA A 436 -10.75 -13.68 -4.00
C ALA A 436 -10.12 -12.43 -3.35
N ALA A 437 -8.86 -12.17 -3.61
CA ALA A 437 -8.17 -10.98 -3.10
C ALA A 437 -8.35 -9.77 -4.04
N HIS A 438 -8.54 -10.03 -5.32
CA HIS A 438 -8.80 -9.05 -6.38
C HIS A 438 -9.25 -9.80 -7.63
N GLY A 439 -9.73 -9.09 -8.66
CA GLY A 439 -10.03 -9.67 -9.96
C GLY A 439 -8.82 -9.65 -10.91
N ASN A 440 -8.83 -10.54 -11.89
CA ASN A 440 -7.88 -10.60 -13.01
C ASN A 440 -8.47 -11.42 -14.18
N ALA A 441 -8.75 -12.70 -13.97
CA ALA A 441 -9.30 -13.62 -14.99
C ALA A 441 -10.70 -13.21 -15.48
N ASP A 442 -11.39 -12.36 -14.77
CA ASP A 442 -12.68 -11.77 -15.12
C ASP A 442 -12.56 -10.61 -16.13
N HIS A 443 -11.33 -10.20 -16.47
CA HIS A 443 -11.07 -9.09 -17.38
C HIS A 443 -9.77 -9.32 -18.16
N ALA A 444 -9.79 -10.25 -19.11
CA ALA A 444 -8.61 -10.69 -19.85
C ALA A 444 -8.35 -9.92 -21.15
N LEU A 445 -9.28 -9.09 -21.60
CA LEU A 445 -9.18 -8.30 -22.82
C LEU A 445 -9.47 -6.82 -22.53
N ASN A 446 -8.71 -5.95 -23.18
CA ASN A 446 -9.00 -4.51 -23.26
C ASN A 446 -10.16 -4.24 -24.22
N GLU A 447 -10.69 -3.02 -24.19
CA GLU A 447 -11.80 -2.60 -25.08
C GLU A 447 -11.48 -2.78 -26.58
N ASP A 448 -10.21 -2.63 -26.96
CA ASP A 448 -9.73 -2.81 -28.32
C ASP A 448 -9.47 -4.29 -28.70
N GLY A 449 -9.75 -5.22 -27.79
CA GLY A 449 -9.54 -6.64 -27.97
C GLY A 449 -8.11 -7.13 -27.73
N THR A 450 -7.18 -6.26 -27.36
CA THR A 450 -5.82 -6.67 -26.99
C THR A 450 -5.81 -7.32 -25.59
N PRO A 451 -4.84 -8.23 -25.31
CA PRO A 451 -4.73 -8.84 -24.00
C PRO A 451 -4.57 -7.83 -22.88
N ASN A 452 -5.36 -7.98 -21.82
CA ASN A 452 -5.15 -7.28 -20.56
C ASN A 452 -4.39 -8.19 -19.59
N THR A 453 -3.25 -7.73 -19.10
CA THR A 453 -2.41 -8.45 -18.15
C THR A 453 -2.49 -7.88 -16.74
N ALA A 454 -3.23 -6.80 -16.55
CA ALA A 454 -3.41 -6.14 -15.26
C ALA A 454 -4.57 -6.75 -14.48
N HIS A 455 -4.67 -6.39 -13.20
CA HIS A 455 -5.83 -6.73 -12.39
C HIS A 455 -7.08 -5.98 -12.86
N SER A 456 -8.24 -6.33 -12.33
CA SER A 456 -9.48 -5.60 -12.58
C SER A 456 -9.93 -4.79 -11.37
N LEU A 457 -10.82 -3.82 -11.60
CA LEU A 457 -11.51 -3.07 -10.54
C LEU A 457 -12.79 -3.76 -10.08
N ASN A 458 -13.10 -4.93 -10.64
CA ASN A 458 -14.33 -5.64 -10.34
C ASN A 458 -14.37 -6.14 -8.89
N PRO A 459 -15.56 -6.26 -8.30
CA PRO A 459 -15.70 -6.89 -6.99
C PRO A 459 -15.35 -8.37 -7.07
N VAL A 460 -15.17 -8.98 -5.90
CA VAL A 460 -14.87 -10.40 -5.77
C VAL A 460 -16.00 -11.12 -5.05
N PRO A 461 -16.15 -12.45 -5.23
CA PRO A 461 -17.23 -13.20 -4.58
C PRO A 461 -16.97 -13.38 -3.08
N PHE A 462 -18.09 -13.56 -2.37
CA PHE A 462 -18.13 -14.07 -1.01
C PHE A 462 -19.20 -15.16 -0.98
N VAL A 463 -18.78 -16.42 -0.97
CA VAL A 463 -19.69 -17.58 -0.96
C VAL A 463 -19.57 -18.28 0.39
N TYR A 464 -20.68 -18.45 1.08
CA TYR A 464 -20.72 -19.14 2.36
C TYR A 464 -21.33 -20.53 2.23
N VAL A 465 -20.50 -21.56 2.30
CA VAL A 465 -20.91 -22.97 2.22
C VAL A 465 -21.25 -23.47 3.63
N THR A 466 -22.54 -23.61 3.89
CA THR A 466 -23.08 -24.01 5.18
C THR A 466 -24.27 -24.96 5.01
N ALA A 467 -24.48 -25.83 5.99
CA ALA A 467 -25.68 -26.66 6.06
C ALA A 467 -26.92 -25.86 6.54
N ASN A 468 -26.73 -24.67 7.10
CA ASN A 468 -27.83 -23.81 7.55
C ASN A 468 -28.53 -23.17 6.34
N LYS A 469 -29.72 -23.67 6.03
CA LYS A 469 -30.51 -23.19 4.88
C LYS A 469 -31.09 -21.79 5.09
N ASP A 470 -31.11 -21.28 6.30
CA ASP A 470 -31.64 -19.94 6.61
C ASP A 470 -30.53 -18.88 6.62
N ALA A 471 -29.28 -19.27 6.46
CA ALA A 471 -28.15 -18.37 6.44
C ALA A 471 -28.24 -17.39 5.27
N LYS A 472 -27.91 -16.13 5.55
CA LYS A 472 -27.81 -15.05 4.58
C LYS A 472 -26.45 -14.35 4.74
N VAL A 473 -25.99 -13.71 3.67
CA VAL A 473 -24.75 -12.95 3.70
C VAL A 473 -24.97 -11.58 3.08
N GLU A 474 -24.28 -10.58 3.61
CA GLU A 474 -24.31 -9.22 3.12
C GLU A 474 -23.11 -8.95 2.19
N ASN A 475 -23.23 -7.90 1.36
CA ASN A 475 -22.10 -7.35 0.63
C ASN A 475 -21.16 -6.62 1.60
N GLY A 476 -19.88 -6.57 1.28
CA GLY A 476 -18.90 -5.92 2.13
C GLY A 476 -17.60 -5.63 1.43
N VAL A 477 -16.53 -5.64 2.22
CA VAL A 477 -15.15 -5.42 1.80
C VAL A 477 -14.26 -6.57 2.31
N LEU A 478 -13.03 -6.65 1.85
CA LEU A 478 -12.12 -7.73 2.28
C LEU A 478 -11.88 -7.75 3.81
N ALA A 479 -11.90 -6.59 4.44
CA ALA A 479 -11.77 -6.46 5.90
C ALA A 479 -12.89 -7.16 6.71
N ASP A 480 -14.00 -7.49 6.06
CA ASP A 480 -15.15 -8.14 6.70
C ASP A 480 -15.03 -9.68 6.76
N VAL A 481 -14.01 -10.23 6.11
CA VAL A 481 -13.82 -11.69 6.02
C VAL A 481 -13.41 -12.29 7.36
N ALA A 482 -12.41 -11.75 8.04
CA ALA A 482 -11.97 -12.27 9.33
C ALA A 482 -13.07 -12.26 10.40
N PRO A 483 -13.86 -11.17 10.56
CA PRO A 483 -15.03 -11.21 11.44
C PRO A 483 -16.03 -12.31 11.09
N SER A 484 -16.23 -12.58 9.81
CA SER A 484 -17.14 -13.65 9.35
C SER A 484 -16.59 -15.05 9.63
N ILE A 485 -15.28 -15.24 9.54
CA ILE A 485 -14.61 -16.48 9.96
C ILE A 485 -14.80 -16.69 11.48
N LEU A 486 -14.62 -15.66 12.29
CA LEU A 486 -14.83 -15.74 13.73
C LEU A 486 -16.29 -16.11 14.10
N HIS A 487 -17.26 -15.66 13.29
CA HIS A 487 -18.66 -16.08 13.43
C HIS A 487 -18.79 -17.61 13.34
N ILE A 488 -18.19 -18.22 12.33
CA ILE A 488 -18.21 -19.68 12.13
C ILE A 488 -17.59 -20.37 13.35
N LEU A 489 -16.49 -19.87 13.85
CA LEU A 489 -15.76 -20.44 14.98
C LEU A 489 -16.44 -20.17 16.34
N GLY A 490 -17.49 -19.35 16.37
CA GLY A 490 -18.20 -19.00 17.61
C GLY A 490 -17.34 -18.14 18.55
N MET A 491 -16.47 -17.30 18.00
CA MET A 491 -15.54 -16.44 18.75
C MET A 491 -15.98 -14.99 18.68
N GLU A 492 -15.73 -14.25 19.76
CA GLU A 492 -15.94 -12.80 19.80
C GLU A 492 -14.89 -12.10 18.92
N GLN A 493 -15.30 -11.02 18.29
CA GLN A 493 -14.43 -10.20 17.45
C GLN A 493 -13.58 -9.29 18.33
N PRO A 494 -12.25 -9.28 18.19
CA PRO A 494 -11.40 -8.36 18.93
C PRO A 494 -11.63 -6.90 18.51
N ALA A 495 -11.39 -5.96 19.42
CA ALA A 495 -11.65 -4.54 19.20
C ALA A 495 -10.85 -3.95 18.03
N GLU A 496 -9.68 -4.48 17.76
CA GLU A 496 -8.82 -4.04 16.66
C GLU A 496 -9.39 -4.37 15.27
N MET A 497 -10.25 -5.40 15.17
CA MET A 497 -10.96 -5.72 13.94
C MET A 497 -12.19 -4.81 13.82
N THR A 498 -12.15 -3.89 12.87
CA THR A 498 -13.25 -2.94 12.60
C THR A 498 -14.18 -3.42 11.49
N GLY A 499 -13.86 -4.51 10.83
CA GLY A 499 -14.71 -5.13 9.83
C GLY A 499 -16.03 -5.63 10.41
N LYS A 500 -16.96 -5.91 9.52
CA LYS A 500 -18.30 -6.40 9.89
C LYS A 500 -18.38 -7.91 9.71
N ASP A 501 -19.11 -8.57 10.58
CA ASP A 501 -19.58 -9.93 10.32
C ASP A 501 -20.67 -9.89 9.25
N LEU A 502 -20.41 -10.51 8.10
CA LEU A 502 -21.34 -10.52 6.94
C LEU A 502 -22.38 -11.63 7.03
N ILE A 503 -22.23 -12.57 7.94
CA ILE A 503 -23.13 -13.72 8.10
C ILE A 503 -24.30 -13.33 8.99
N LYS A 504 -25.54 -13.60 8.49
CA LYS A 504 -26.79 -13.32 9.21
C LYS A 504 -27.64 -14.58 9.37
#